data_03c90c50bd75e3efe2551fb31ccfeb91
#
_entry.id   03c90c50bd75e3efe2551fb31ccfeb91
#
_cell.length_a   1.000
_cell.length_b   1.000
_cell.length_c   1.000
_cell.angle_alpha   90.00
_cell.angle_beta   90.00
_cell.angle_gamma   90.00
#
_symmetry.space_group_name_H-M   'P 1'
#
loop_
_entity.id
_entity.type
_entity.pdbx_description
1 polymer ?
#
loop_
_entity_poly.entity_id
_entity_poly.type
_entity_poly.pdbx_seq_one_letter_code
_entity_poly.pdbx_strand_id
1 'polypeptide(L)'
;MFCVSLKLFPSPVIKSCLVVVCAVALLSVPAARSFAQKPVVDSSPQFSDFKGVRIGMPTEEARKKLGSPRDKGDDQDFYIFNDTQAVQIFYDKAKTVMAISIDFMSGANQIPAAKDVVGSDLEAKADGSAYKLVRYPKAGYWVSYSRTAGKDPTITITMQKIDR
;
A
#
# COMPACT_ATOMS: atom_id res chain seq x y z
N MET A 1 35.25 1.39 66.73
CA MET A 1 36.09 2.31 67.56
C MET A 1 35.88 3.72 67.00
N PHE A 2 35.43 4.61 67.89
CA PHE A 2 35.22 6.06 67.73
C PHE A 2 34.12 6.48 66.76
N CYS A 3 32.98 6.84 67.22
CA CYS A 3 32.50 7.86 68.19
C CYS A 3 32.47 9.26 67.62
N VAL A 4 31.22 9.71 67.42
CA VAL A 4 30.60 10.95 67.96
C VAL A 4 31.05 12.28 67.35
N SER A 5 30.14 13.06 66.80
CA SER A 5 29.57 14.16 67.53
C SER A 5 28.44 14.87 66.85
N LEU A 6 27.35 14.85 67.54
CA LEU A 6 26.15 15.68 67.43
C LEU A 6 26.48 17.14 67.77
N LYS A 7 26.01 18.12 67.00
CA LYS A 7 25.75 19.45 67.51
C LYS A 7 24.47 20.02 66.96
N LEU A 8 23.61 20.26 67.90
CA LEU A 8 22.30 20.84 67.84
C LEU A 8 22.38 22.39 67.99
N PHE A 9 21.30 23.06 67.47
CA PHE A 9 20.75 24.38 67.85
C PHE A 9 21.18 25.64 67.09
N PRO A 10 20.26 26.65 67.01
CA PRO A 10 18.78 26.71 66.98
C PRO A 10 18.22 27.63 65.86
N SER A 11 16.93 27.53 65.66
CA SER A 11 16.10 28.57 65.00
C SER A 11 16.06 29.91 65.76
N PRO A 12 15.57 30.99 65.21
CA PRO A 12 14.20 31.12 64.74
C PRO A 12 13.91 32.20 63.66
N VAL A 13 12.63 32.27 63.27
CA VAL A 13 11.81 33.46 62.93
C VAL A 13 11.62 33.80 61.44
N ILE A 14 10.48 33.32 60.94
CA ILE A 14 9.36 34.06 60.30
C ILE A 14 9.71 35.14 59.26
N LYS A 15 9.25 34.97 58.03
CA LYS A 15 8.24 35.78 57.34
C LYS A 15 7.91 35.24 55.95
N SER A 16 6.65 34.92 55.91
CA SER A 16 5.72 35.05 54.75
C SER A 16 6.30 35.56 53.43
N CYS A 17 6.26 34.77 52.40
CA CYS A 17 5.97 35.23 51.03
C CYS A 17 5.51 34.10 50.14
N LEU A 18 4.28 34.20 49.77
CA LEU A 18 3.58 33.86 48.56
C LEU A 18 4.14 32.65 47.74
N VAL A 19 3.48 31.54 47.88
CA VAL A 19 3.61 30.39 47.01
C VAL A 19 2.92 30.70 45.68
N VAL A 20 3.69 31.01 44.64
CA VAL A 20 3.21 30.96 43.27
C VAL A 20 3.43 29.54 42.80
N VAL A 21 2.38 28.73 42.87
CA VAL A 21 2.33 27.42 42.27
C VAL A 21 2.17 27.61 40.75
N CYS A 22 3.27 27.62 40.02
CA CYS A 22 3.23 27.43 38.56
C CYS A 22 2.91 25.96 38.27
N ALA A 23 1.62 25.70 38.12
CA ALA A 23 1.17 24.44 37.53
C ALA A 23 1.60 24.41 36.05
N VAL A 24 2.72 23.78 35.77
CA VAL A 24 3.10 23.40 34.38
C VAL A 24 2.19 22.27 33.98
N ALA A 25 1.05 22.62 33.37
CA ALA A 25 0.22 21.66 32.65
C ALA A 25 1.00 21.18 31.41
N LEU A 26 1.63 20.02 31.52
CA LEU A 26 2.14 19.28 30.40
C LEU A 26 0.97 18.88 29.51
N LEU A 27 0.66 19.70 28.52
CA LEU A 27 -0.22 19.36 27.40
C LEU A 27 0.48 18.28 26.57
N SER A 28 0.26 17.01 26.95
CA SER A 28 0.56 15.86 26.09
C SER A 28 -0.41 15.91 24.91
N VAL A 29 0.03 16.55 23.82
CA VAL A 29 -0.66 16.48 22.53
C VAL A 29 -0.50 15.05 22.03
N PRO A 30 -1.59 14.25 21.90
CA PRO A 30 -1.48 12.96 21.25
C PRO A 30 -1.08 13.23 19.81
N ALA A 31 0.10 12.75 19.41
CA ALA A 31 0.51 12.75 18.02
C ALA A 31 -0.51 11.91 17.24
N ALA A 32 -1.48 12.58 16.63
CA ALA A 32 -2.39 11.97 15.71
C ALA A 32 -1.54 11.39 14.56
N ARG A 33 -1.38 10.07 14.55
CA ARG A 33 -0.81 9.37 13.41
C ARG A 33 -1.75 9.63 12.24
N SER A 34 -1.41 10.59 11.41
CA SER A 34 -2.04 10.76 10.10
C SER A 34 -1.75 9.49 9.30
N PHE A 35 -2.72 8.58 9.27
CA PHE A 35 -2.73 7.56 8.25
C PHE A 35 -2.85 8.32 6.92
N ALA A 36 -1.77 8.36 6.16
CA ALA A 36 -1.78 8.93 4.83
C ALA A 36 -2.85 8.18 4.02
N GLN A 37 -4.02 8.79 3.87
CA GLN A 37 -5.07 8.25 3.03
C GLN A 37 -4.52 8.23 1.60
N LYS A 38 -4.51 7.02 1.03
CA LYS A 38 -4.14 6.84 -0.38
C LYS A 38 -5.01 7.75 -1.24
N PRO A 39 -4.45 8.43 -2.25
CA PRO A 39 -5.21 9.35 -3.07
C PRO A 39 -6.42 8.65 -3.68
N VAL A 40 -7.60 9.22 -3.47
CA VAL A 40 -8.86 8.81 -4.08
C VAL A 40 -9.06 9.66 -5.31
N VAL A 41 -9.01 9.03 -6.49
CA VAL A 41 -9.25 9.72 -7.76
C VAL A 41 -10.71 9.49 -8.15
N ASP A 42 -11.44 10.56 -8.35
CA ASP A 42 -12.85 10.53 -8.77
C ASP A 42 -12.99 10.37 -10.31
N SER A 43 -11.88 10.21 -11.02
CA SER A 43 -11.81 9.99 -12.46
C SER A 43 -11.97 8.50 -12.80
N SER A 44 -12.36 8.24 -14.04
CA SER A 44 -12.36 6.89 -14.59
C SER A 44 -10.93 6.34 -14.65
N PRO A 45 -10.73 5.04 -14.34
CA PRO A 45 -9.40 4.43 -14.42
C PRO A 45 -8.91 4.40 -15.87
N GLN A 46 -7.65 4.75 -16.09
CA GLN A 46 -7.02 4.67 -17.40
C GLN A 46 -6.73 3.22 -17.78
N PHE A 47 -6.35 2.41 -16.79
CA PHE A 47 -6.14 0.97 -16.94
C PHE A 47 -7.36 0.23 -16.40
N SER A 48 -8.18 -0.31 -17.30
CA SER A 48 -9.48 -0.89 -16.96
C SER A 48 -9.64 -2.36 -17.36
N ASP A 49 -8.73 -2.89 -18.16
CA ASP A 49 -8.74 -4.28 -18.58
C ASP A 49 -7.34 -4.79 -18.96
N PHE A 50 -7.20 -6.11 -18.98
CA PHE A 50 -6.06 -6.79 -19.57
C PHE A 50 -6.55 -7.75 -20.65
N LYS A 51 -6.18 -7.52 -21.90
CA LYS A 51 -6.63 -8.31 -23.07
C LYS A 51 -8.16 -8.51 -23.09
N GLY A 52 -8.91 -7.46 -22.68
CA GLY A 52 -10.36 -7.46 -22.61
C GLY A 52 -10.95 -8.15 -21.38
N VAL A 53 -10.14 -8.66 -20.43
CA VAL A 53 -10.59 -9.15 -19.13
C VAL A 53 -10.66 -8.01 -18.13
N ARG A 54 -11.78 -7.89 -17.40
CA ARG A 54 -12.07 -6.80 -16.46
C ARG A 54 -12.49 -7.34 -15.11
N ILE A 55 -12.37 -6.51 -14.10
CA ILE A 55 -12.93 -6.78 -12.76
C ILE A 55 -14.45 -7.00 -12.88
N GLY A 56 -14.96 -8.04 -12.21
CA GLY A 56 -16.36 -8.45 -12.24
C GLY A 56 -16.78 -9.33 -13.42
N MET A 57 -15.89 -9.61 -14.37
CA MET A 57 -16.18 -10.50 -15.48
C MET A 57 -16.35 -11.95 -15.01
N PRO A 58 -17.32 -12.73 -15.55
CA PRO A 58 -17.43 -14.15 -15.25
C PRO A 58 -16.17 -14.94 -15.61
N THR A 59 -15.81 -15.94 -14.78
CA THR A 59 -14.61 -16.79 -14.97
C THR A 59 -14.52 -17.39 -16.38
N GLU A 60 -15.63 -17.96 -16.88
CA GLU A 60 -15.63 -18.61 -18.19
C GLU A 60 -15.44 -17.63 -19.36
N GLU A 61 -15.92 -16.40 -19.21
CA GLU A 61 -15.69 -15.35 -20.19
C GLU A 61 -14.21 -14.91 -20.18
N ALA A 62 -13.62 -14.76 -18.99
CA ALA A 62 -12.20 -14.43 -18.84
C ALA A 62 -11.33 -15.51 -19.48
N ARG A 63 -11.60 -16.79 -19.22
CA ARG A 63 -10.92 -17.94 -19.84
C ARG A 63 -11.07 -17.95 -21.36
N LYS A 64 -12.27 -17.65 -21.87
CA LYS A 64 -12.50 -17.56 -23.32
C LYS A 64 -11.63 -16.48 -23.98
N LYS A 65 -11.39 -15.37 -23.30
CA LYS A 65 -10.56 -14.27 -23.81
C LYS A 65 -9.06 -14.57 -23.74
N LEU A 66 -8.60 -15.18 -22.65
CA LEU A 66 -7.17 -15.42 -22.41
C LEU A 66 -6.68 -16.76 -22.96
N GLY A 67 -7.59 -17.69 -23.27
CA GLY A 67 -7.26 -19.06 -23.65
C GLY A 67 -7.08 -19.97 -22.44
N SER A 68 -6.39 -21.09 -22.64
CA SER A 68 -6.15 -22.09 -21.59
C SER A 68 -5.09 -21.58 -20.61
N PRO A 69 -5.37 -21.51 -19.31
CA PRO A 69 -4.35 -21.17 -18.31
C PRO A 69 -3.31 -22.31 -18.21
N ARG A 70 -2.11 -21.96 -17.78
CA ARG A 70 -1.06 -22.93 -17.42
C ARG A 70 -1.50 -23.78 -16.23
N ASP A 71 -2.02 -23.10 -15.19
CA ASP A 71 -2.59 -23.73 -14.01
C ASP A 71 -4.01 -23.19 -13.83
N LYS A 72 -4.99 -24.11 -13.88
CA LYS A 72 -6.42 -23.81 -13.74
C LYS A 72 -6.90 -24.17 -12.36
N GLY A 73 -7.48 -23.22 -11.65
CA GLY A 73 -8.06 -23.44 -10.32
C GLY A 73 -9.47 -22.89 -10.17
N ASP A 74 -10.07 -23.15 -9.02
CA ASP A 74 -11.38 -22.64 -8.67
C ASP A 74 -11.37 -21.19 -8.23
N ASP A 75 -10.28 -20.77 -7.59
CA ASP A 75 -10.14 -19.42 -7.00
C ASP A 75 -9.16 -18.56 -7.80
N GLN A 76 -8.32 -19.18 -8.65
CA GLN A 76 -7.37 -18.47 -9.48
C GLN A 76 -6.97 -19.28 -10.71
N ASP A 77 -6.60 -18.58 -11.77
CA ASP A 77 -5.92 -19.10 -12.94
C ASP A 77 -4.56 -18.44 -13.10
N PHE A 78 -3.56 -19.22 -13.52
CA PHE A 78 -2.22 -18.72 -13.84
C PHE A 78 -1.92 -18.92 -15.32
N TYR A 79 -1.49 -17.83 -15.97
CA TYR A 79 -1.15 -17.78 -17.40
C TYR A 79 0.32 -17.41 -17.57
N ILE A 80 1.00 -18.08 -18.48
CA ILE A 80 2.32 -17.70 -19.00
C ILE A 80 2.13 -17.32 -20.46
N PHE A 81 2.28 -16.04 -20.79
CA PHE A 81 2.17 -15.57 -22.19
C PHE A 81 3.48 -15.71 -22.95
N ASN A 82 4.61 -15.54 -22.25
CA ASN A 82 5.95 -15.77 -22.77
C ASN A 82 6.95 -15.83 -21.59
N ASP A 83 8.25 -15.95 -21.89
CA ASP A 83 9.32 -16.07 -20.87
C ASP A 83 9.43 -14.85 -19.92
N THR A 84 8.85 -13.73 -20.28
CA THR A 84 8.95 -12.47 -19.54
C THR A 84 7.61 -11.92 -19.09
N GLN A 85 6.48 -12.59 -19.36
CA GLN A 85 5.15 -12.13 -18.99
C GLN A 85 4.29 -13.27 -18.44
N ALA A 86 3.88 -13.10 -17.18
CA ALA A 86 2.93 -13.97 -16.50
C ALA A 86 1.74 -13.18 -15.98
N VAL A 87 0.60 -13.84 -15.79
CA VAL A 87 -0.63 -13.21 -15.29
C VAL A 87 -1.35 -14.17 -14.36
N GLN A 88 -1.83 -13.62 -13.24
CA GLN A 88 -2.73 -14.31 -12.32
C GLN A 88 -4.09 -13.63 -12.34
N ILE A 89 -5.14 -14.42 -12.52
CA ILE A 89 -6.53 -13.99 -12.43
C ILE A 89 -7.13 -14.62 -11.18
N PHE A 90 -7.64 -13.81 -10.27
CA PHE A 90 -8.28 -14.28 -9.04
C PHE A 90 -9.80 -14.13 -9.16
N TYR A 91 -10.53 -15.10 -8.63
CA TYR A 91 -11.98 -15.17 -8.68
C TYR A 91 -12.58 -15.09 -7.28
N ASP A 92 -13.72 -14.44 -7.18
CA ASP A 92 -14.50 -14.42 -5.95
C ASP A 92 -15.44 -15.64 -5.87
N LYS A 93 -16.16 -15.76 -4.74
CA LYS A 93 -17.13 -16.85 -4.51
C LYS A 93 -18.27 -16.88 -5.55
N ALA A 94 -18.56 -15.76 -6.18
CA ALA A 94 -19.54 -15.64 -7.25
C ALA A 94 -18.97 -16.06 -8.62
N LYS A 95 -17.72 -16.56 -8.65
CA LYS A 95 -17.01 -16.94 -9.88
C LYS A 95 -16.87 -15.76 -10.84
N THR A 96 -16.56 -14.58 -10.30
CA THR A 96 -16.21 -13.39 -11.08
C THR A 96 -14.80 -12.93 -10.78
N VAL A 97 -14.17 -12.28 -11.75
CA VAL A 97 -12.81 -11.74 -11.62
C VAL A 97 -12.77 -10.70 -10.50
N MET A 98 -12.05 -10.99 -9.42
CA MET A 98 -11.85 -10.10 -8.31
C MET A 98 -10.50 -9.36 -8.37
N ALA A 99 -9.48 -10.00 -8.95
CA ALA A 99 -8.19 -9.36 -9.16
C ALA A 99 -7.50 -9.89 -10.42
N ILE A 100 -6.67 -9.03 -11.01
CA ILE A 100 -5.79 -9.34 -12.13
C ILE A 100 -4.41 -8.82 -11.75
N SER A 101 -3.40 -9.69 -11.72
CA SER A 101 -2.00 -9.34 -11.49
C SER A 101 -1.17 -9.72 -12.69
N ILE A 102 -0.46 -8.76 -13.26
CA ILE A 102 0.34 -8.91 -14.47
C ILE A 102 1.79 -8.65 -14.10
N ASP A 103 2.64 -9.64 -14.28
CA ASP A 103 4.08 -9.54 -14.03
C ASP A 103 4.84 -9.44 -15.35
N PHE A 104 5.67 -8.41 -15.44
CA PHE A 104 6.62 -8.19 -16.51
C PHE A 104 8.03 -8.34 -15.94
N MET A 105 8.72 -9.39 -16.34
CA MET A 105 10.08 -9.68 -15.90
C MET A 105 11.09 -8.88 -16.72
N SER A 106 12.33 -8.84 -16.28
CA SER A 106 13.43 -8.20 -17.01
C SER A 106 13.48 -8.68 -18.47
N GLY A 107 13.61 -7.74 -19.40
CA GLY A 107 13.56 -8.03 -20.84
C GLY A 107 12.17 -8.09 -21.45
N ALA A 108 11.09 -7.90 -20.69
CA ALA A 108 9.74 -7.83 -21.25
C ALA A 108 9.59 -6.65 -22.22
N ASN A 109 8.90 -6.89 -23.32
CA ASN A 109 8.52 -5.87 -24.29
C ASN A 109 7.11 -5.35 -24.00
N GLN A 110 6.84 -4.11 -24.43
CA GLN A 110 5.50 -3.51 -24.38
C GLN A 110 4.92 -3.39 -22.96
N ILE A 111 5.78 -3.08 -21.99
CA ILE A 111 5.33 -2.78 -20.62
C ILE A 111 4.57 -1.45 -20.65
N PRO A 112 3.32 -1.38 -20.15
CA PRO A 112 2.60 -0.12 -20.05
C PRO A 112 3.37 0.88 -19.18
N ALA A 113 3.44 2.14 -19.59
CA ALA A 113 4.07 3.15 -18.76
C ALA A 113 3.25 3.42 -17.49
N ALA A 114 3.90 3.74 -16.39
CA ALA A 114 3.22 4.00 -15.12
C ALA A 114 2.12 5.08 -15.25
N LYS A 115 2.39 6.15 -16.02
CA LYS A 115 1.41 7.21 -16.29
C LYS A 115 0.13 6.70 -16.97
N ASP A 116 0.24 5.67 -17.82
CA ASP A 116 -0.91 5.10 -18.53
C ASP A 116 -1.71 4.12 -17.64
N VAL A 117 -1.11 3.68 -16.53
CA VAL A 117 -1.72 2.76 -15.56
C VAL A 117 -2.28 3.49 -14.35
N VAL A 118 -1.48 4.36 -13.73
CA VAL A 118 -1.81 5.03 -12.45
C VAL A 118 -1.86 6.55 -12.56
N GLY A 119 -1.91 7.08 -13.79
CA GLY A 119 -2.16 8.49 -14.07
C GLY A 119 -0.98 9.44 -13.83
N SER A 120 0.21 8.93 -13.47
CA SER A 120 1.42 9.74 -13.33
C SER A 120 2.67 8.87 -13.40
N ASP A 121 3.81 9.48 -13.64
CA ASP A 121 5.09 8.84 -13.45
C ASP A 121 5.32 8.46 -11.97
N LEU A 122 6.23 7.52 -11.75
CA LEU A 122 6.60 7.04 -10.42
C LEU A 122 7.95 7.58 -10.02
N GLU A 123 8.04 8.06 -8.80
CA GLU A 123 9.33 8.38 -8.19
C GLU A 123 9.99 7.08 -7.72
N ALA A 124 11.17 6.79 -8.25
CA ALA A 124 11.97 5.67 -7.78
C ALA A 124 12.59 5.99 -6.42
N LYS A 125 12.58 5.03 -5.50
CA LYS A 125 13.33 5.10 -4.25
C LYS A 125 14.83 4.96 -4.52
N ALA A 126 15.66 5.17 -3.49
CA ALA A 126 17.12 5.08 -3.58
C ALA A 126 17.62 3.70 -4.07
N ASP A 127 16.87 2.63 -3.79
CA ASP A 127 17.14 1.26 -4.23
C ASP A 127 16.62 0.96 -5.65
N GLY A 128 15.99 1.93 -6.30
CA GLY A 128 15.38 1.80 -7.62
C GLY A 128 13.99 1.18 -7.61
N SER A 129 13.44 0.77 -6.46
CA SER A 129 12.06 0.31 -6.36
C SER A 129 11.08 1.49 -6.50
N ALA A 130 9.88 1.21 -7.01
CA ALA A 130 8.83 2.20 -7.12
C ALA A 130 7.46 1.56 -6.89
N TYR A 131 6.53 2.31 -6.31
CA TYR A 131 5.17 1.83 -6.06
C TYR A 131 4.18 2.98 -6.03
N LYS A 132 3.04 2.78 -6.70
CA LYS A 132 1.88 3.65 -6.57
C LYS A 132 0.60 2.83 -6.65
N LEU A 133 -0.39 3.22 -5.86
CA LEU A 133 -1.74 2.67 -5.90
C LEU A 133 -2.74 3.82 -5.99
N VAL A 134 -3.70 3.67 -6.91
CA VAL A 134 -4.81 4.60 -7.09
C VAL A 134 -6.13 3.86 -6.89
N ARG A 135 -7.02 4.42 -6.07
CA ARG A 135 -8.35 3.86 -5.82
C ARG A 135 -9.38 4.56 -6.68
N TYR A 136 -10.26 3.78 -7.26
CA TYR A 136 -11.40 4.23 -8.07
C TYR A 136 -12.71 3.74 -7.45
N PRO A 137 -13.21 4.39 -6.39
CA PRO A 137 -14.39 3.92 -5.64
C PRO A 137 -15.64 3.81 -6.51
N LYS A 138 -15.83 4.73 -7.47
CA LYS A 138 -16.95 4.68 -8.41
C LYS A 138 -16.87 3.49 -9.37
N ALA A 139 -15.65 3.08 -9.76
CA ALA A 139 -15.42 1.89 -10.57
C ALA A 139 -15.39 0.60 -9.76
N GLY A 140 -15.30 0.70 -8.42
CA GLY A 140 -15.33 -0.43 -7.50
C GLY A 140 -14.03 -1.20 -7.37
N TYR A 141 -12.90 -0.67 -7.83
CA TYR A 141 -11.59 -1.32 -7.74
C TYR A 141 -10.44 -0.32 -7.58
N TRP A 142 -9.25 -0.81 -7.30
CA TRP A 142 -8.01 -0.05 -7.31
C TRP A 142 -7.04 -0.62 -8.34
N VAL A 143 -6.11 0.21 -8.76
CA VAL A 143 -5.01 -0.16 -9.66
C VAL A 143 -3.70 0.20 -8.99
N SER A 144 -2.72 -0.69 -9.06
CA SER A 144 -1.36 -0.40 -8.62
C SER A 144 -0.34 -0.71 -9.71
N TYR A 145 0.76 0.01 -9.62
CA TYR A 145 1.95 -0.23 -10.39
C TYR A 145 3.13 -0.33 -9.43
N SER A 146 3.90 -1.40 -9.53
CA SER A 146 5.11 -1.61 -8.73
C SER A 146 6.28 -2.00 -9.60
N ARG A 147 7.47 -1.61 -9.15
CA ARG A 147 8.74 -2.03 -9.71
C ARG A 147 9.63 -2.50 -8.56
N THR A 148 10.19 -3.70 -8.67
CA THR A 148 11.15 -4.19 -7.69
C THR A 148 12.49 -3.48 -7.80
N ALA A 149 13.29 -3.53 -6.73
CA ALA A 149 14.69 -3.09 -6.74
C ALA A 149 15.58 -4.07 -7.53
N GLY A 150 16.82 -3.64 -7.80
CA GLY A 150 17.85 -4.51 -8.34
C GLY A 150 18.09 -4.37 -9.84
N LYS A 151 18.98 -5.24 -10.37
CA LYS A 151 19.41 -5.20 -11.78
C LYS A 151 18.37 -5.77 -12.74
N ASP A 152 17.59 -6.74 -12.26
CA ASP A 152 16.55 -7.41 -13.04
C ASP A 152 15.18 -7.14 -12.42
N PRO A 153 14.68 -5.90 -12.53
CA PRO A 153 13.43 -5.52 -11.91
C PRO A 153 12.24 -6.22 -12.57
N THR A 154 11.30 -6.66 -11.74
CA THR A 154 9.96 -7.05 -12.17
C THR A 154 9.03 -5.86 -12.01
N ILE A 155 8.21 -5.63 -13.03
CA ILE A 155 7.11 -4.67 -12.97
C ILE A 155 5.82 -5.46 -12.81
N THR A 156 5.05 -5.13 -11.78
CA THR A 156 3.74 -5.74 -11.54
C THR A 156 2.65 -4.68 -11.62
N ILE A 157 1.65 -4.94 -12.46
CA ILE A 157 0.43 -4.14 -12.55
C ILE A 157 -0.69 -4.98 -11.95
N THR A 158 -1.40 -4.42 -10.95
CA THR A 158 -2.52 -5.13 -10.31
C THR A 158 -3.77 -4.28 -10.36
N MET A 159 -4.88 -4.88 -10.78
CA MET A 159 -6.24 -4.38 -10.57
C MET A 159 -6.92 -5.27 -9.55
N GLN A 160 -7.62 -4.70 -8.57
CA GLN A 160 -8.37 -5.50 -7.59
C GLN A 160 -9.62 -4.79 -7.11
N LYS A 161 -10.70 -5.54 -7.01
CA LYS A 161 -11.99 -5.12 -6.45
C LYS A 161 -11.79 -4.54 -5.04
N ILE A 162 -12.50 -3.47 -4.74
CA ILE A 162 -12.55 -2.90 -3.38
C ILE A 162 -13.60 -3.67 -2.60
N ASP A 163 -13.19 -4.33 -1.53
CA ASP A 163 -14.11 -4.91 -0.57
C ASP A 163 -14.91 -3.79 0.13
N ARG A 164 -16.22 -3.97 0.22
CA ARG A 164 -17.15 -3.06 0.87
C ARG A 164 -17.48 -3.54 2.26
#